data_ad6a742c317b7592396c17f7f40b9c61
#
_entry.id   ad6a742c317b7592396c17f7f40b9c61
#
_cell.length_a   1.000
_cell.length_b   1.000
_cell.length_c   1.000
_cell.angle_alpha   90.00
_cell.angle_beta   90.00
_cell.angle_gamma   90.00
#
_symmetry.space_group_name_H-M   'P 1'
#
loop_
_entity.id
_entity.type
_entity.pdbx_description
1 polymer ?
#
loop_
_entity_poly.entity_id
_entity_poly.type
_entity_poly.pdbx_seq_one_letter_code
_entity_poly.pdbx_strand_id
1 'polypeptide(L)'
;MYYPESALELGINAPKAHQRVISKLTASLGHLYYHQHDIELEPLPETQIDEGQANPVPDVMLYDNETFCTPIIIEVCHPNGLNNDLKKVIRLIEDNDYGIEEGFIYDYVRGIWSKYQKGVG
;
A
#
# COMPACT_ATOMS: atom_id res chain seq x y z
N MET A 1 -5.61 -19.61 -11.53
CA MET A 1 -5.46 -20.44 -10.32
C MET A 1 -6.43 -20.00 -9.25
N TYR A 2 -7.04 -20.96 -8.59
CA TYR A 2 -7.98 -20.69 -7.51
C TYR A 2 -7.25 -20.63 -6.17
N TYR A 3 -7.52 -19.61 -5.39
CA TYR A 3 -7.07 -19.50 -4.01
C TYR A 3 -8.28 -19.60 -3.10
N PRO A 4 -8.30 -20.55 -2.16
CA PRO A 4 -9.37 -20.61 -1.16
C PRO A 4 -9.39 -19.34 -0.32
N GLU A 5 -10.59 -18.87 0.01
CA GLU A 5 -10.75 -17.69 0.86
C GLU A 5 -10.01 -17.86 2.20
N SER A 6 -10.03 -19.08 2.75
CA SER A 6 -9.33 -19.36 3.99
C SER A 6 -7.83 -19.12 3.92
N ALA A 7 -7.19 -19.40 2.77
CA ALA A 7 -5.76 -19.17 2.60
C ALA A 7 -5.46 -17.67 2.56
N LEU A 8 -6.33 -16.86 1.94
CA LEU A 8 -6.19 -15.41 1.91
C LEU A 8 -6.39 -14.82 3.29
N GLU A 9 -7.40 -15.27 4.01
CA GLU A 9 -7.74 -14.78 5.34
C GLU A 9 -6.64 -15.08 6.36
N LEU A 10 -6.02 -16.24 6.24
CA LEU A 10 -4.95 -16.63 7.16
C LEU A 10 -3.61 -15.98 6.84
N GLY A 11 -3.49 -15.32 5.70
CA GLY A 11 -2.25 -14.68 5.30
C GLY A 11 -1.10 -15.66 5.09
N ILE A 12 -1.40 -16.94 4.84
CA ILE A 12 -0.40 -17.98 4.70
C ILE A 12 0.42 -17.77 3.43
N ASN A 13 -0.26 -17.41 2.34
CA ASN A 13 0.37 -17.18 1.05
C ASN A 13 -0.34 -16.02 0.35
N ALA A 14 0.43 -15.02 -0.07
CA ALA A 14 -0.13 -13.99 -0.93
C ALA A 14 -0.39 -14.60 -2.31
N PRO A 15 -1.60 -14.44 -2.88
CA PRO A 15 -1.87 -14.93 -4.22
C PRO A 15 -0.92 -14.31 -5.24
N LYS A 16 -0.59 -15.06 -6.27
CA LYS A 16 0.26 -14.53 -7.35
C LYS A 16 -0.34 -13.27 -7.96
N ALA A 17 -1.67 -13.22 -8.08
CA ALA A 17 -2.35 -12.04 -8.62
C ALA A 17 -2.08 -10.80 -7.77
N HIS A 18 -2.14 -10.93 -6.45
CA HIS A 18 -1.84 -9.84 -5.51
C HIS A 18 -0.40 -9.36 -5.69
N GLN A 19 0.55 -10.29 -5.67
CA GLN A 19 1.97 -9.95 -5.82
C GLN A 19 2.28 -9.36 -7.20
N ARG A 20 1.61 -9.84 -8.23
CA ARG A 20 1.79 -9.33 -9.60
C ARG A 20 1.34 -7.88 -9.69
N VAL A 21 0.24 -7.53 -9.04
CA VAL A 21 -0.24 -6.13 -9.01
C VAL A 21 0.77 -5.23 -8.30
N ILE A 22 1.28 -5.67 -7.15
CA ILE A 22 2.31 -4.91 -6.41
C ILE A 22 3.54 -4.70 -7.28
N SER A 23 4.00 -5.74 -7.96
CA SER A 23 5.17 -5.66 -8.84
C SER A 23 4.98 -4.68 -10.00
N LYS A 24 3.83 -4.76 -10.67
CA LYS A 24 3.52 -3.87 -11.79
C LYS A 24 3.37 -2.43 -11.35
N LEU A 25 2.68 -2.21 -10.24
CA LEU A 25 2.48 -0.88 -9.69
C LEU A 25 3.81 -0.26 -9.29
N THR A 26 4.64 -1.02 -8.58
CA THR A 26 5.96 -0.55 -8.16
C THR A 26 6.85 -0.25 -9.37
N ALA A 27 6.82 -1.10 -10.38
CA ALA A 27 7.62 -0.89 -11.59
C ALA A 27 7.16 0.36 -12.37
N SER A 28 5.86 0.56 -12.50
CA SER A 28 5.31 1.73 -13.20
C SER A 28 5.64 3.02 -12.47
N LEU A 29 5.44 3.06 -11.16
CA LEU A 29 5.78 4.22 -10.35
C LEU A 29 7.29 4.43 -10.31
N GLY A 30 8.06 3.35 -10.25
CA GLY A 30 9.52 3.41 -10.29
C GLY A 30 10.03 4.00 -11.59
N HIS A 31 9.40 3.67 -12.71
CA HIS A 31 9.75 4.27 -13.99
C HIS A 31 9.55 5.78 -13.95
N LEU A 32 8.43 6.24 -13.40
CA LEU A 32 8.15 7.68 -13.28
C LEU A 32 9.14 8.38 -12.34
N TYR A 33 9.57 7.71 -11.29
CA TYR A 33 10.48 8.30 -10.31
C TYR A 33 11.94 8.24 -10.77
N TYR A 34 12.44 7.02 -11.11
CA TYR A 34 13.86 6.82 -11.38
C TYR A 34 14.29 7.24 -12.77
N HIS A 35 13.42 7.08 -13.76
CA HIS A 35 13.79 7.30 -15.16
C HIS A 35 13.28 8.61 -15.72
N GLN A 36 12.03 8.95 -15.45
CA GLN A 36 11.44 10.18 -16.02
C GLN A 36 11.43 11.35 -15.06
N HIS A 37 11.62 11.12 -13.76
CA HIS A 37 11.57 12.16 -12.72
C HIS A 37 10.26 12.95 -12.72
N ASP A 38 9.14 12.28 -13.06
CA ASP A 38 7.82 12.91 -13.11
C ASP A 38 7.14 12.94 -11.76
N ILE A 39 7.58 12.10 -10.81
CA ILE A 39 7.07 12.12 -9.43
C ILE A 39 8.23 12.28 -8.46
N GLU A 40 7.95 12.88 -7.30
CA GLU A 40 8.96 13.21 -6.32
C GLU A 40 9.11 12.16 -5.22
N LEU A 41 8.16 11.23 -5.11
CA LEU A 41 8.16 10.22 -4.06
C LEU A 41 8.62 8.88 -4.61
N GLU A 42 9.51 8.23 -3.87
CA GLU A 42 10.07 6.94 -4.27
C GLU A 42 9.14 5.78 -3.88
N PRO A 43 8.74 4.93 -4.84
CA PRO A 43 7.92 3.76 -4.52
C PRO A 43 8.78 2.65 -3.93
N LEU A 44 8.38 2.15 -2.75
CA LEU A 44 9.06 1.05 -2.06
C LEU A 44 8.03 -0.04 -1.73
N PRO A 45 8.18 -1.24 -2.29
CA PRO A 45 7.24 -2.33 -2.01
C PRO A 45 7.57 -3.00 -0.67
N GLU A 46 6.54 -3.39 0.06
CA GLU A 46 6.63 -4.22 1.26
C GLU A 46 7.76 -3.79 2.22
N THR A 47 7.84 -2.48 2.48
CA THR A 47 8.89 -1.88 3.29
C THR A 47 8.31 -1.38 4.62
N GLN A 48 9.05 -1.57 5.70
CA GLN A 48 8.65 -1.07 7.01
C GLN A 48 8.64 0.46 7.02
N ILE A 49 7.57 1.04 7.57
CA ILE A 49 7.45 2.50 7.66
C ILE A 49 8.48 3.05 8.63
N ASP A 50 8.69 2.36 9.75
CA ASP A 50 9.63 2.77 10.78
C ASP A 50 10.58 1.61 11.05
N GLU A 51 11.79 1.70 10.53
CA GLU A 51 12.78 0.63 10.60
C GLU A 51 13.17 0.31 12.05
N GLY A 52 13.42 -0.96 12.28
CA GLY A 52 13.89 -1.42 13.58
C GLY A 52 12.80 -1.72 14.59
N GLN A 53 11.54 -1.58 14.22
CA GLN A 53 10.42 -1.91 15.09
C GLN A 53 9.45 -2.87 14.38
N ALA A 54 8.62 -3.56 15.18
CA ALA A 54 7.61 -4.46 14.64
C ALA A 54 6.46 -3.61 14.09
N ASN A 55 6.62 -3.08 12.92
CA ASN A 55 5.71 -2.12 12.33
C ASN A 55 4.88 -2.69 11.21
N PRO A 56 3.73 -2.05 10.94
CA PRO A 56 2.97 -2.38 9.74
C PRO A 56 3.81 -2.18 8.49
N VAL A 57 3.62 -3.09 7.54
CA VAL A 57 4.30 -3.04 6.26
C VAL A 57 3.22 -2.85 5.21
N PRO A 58 3.10 -1.66 4.60
CA PRO A 58 2.17 -1.46 3.50
C PRO A 58 2.62 -2.21 2.25
N ASP A 59 1.68 -2.52 1.36
CA ASP A 59 2.04 -3.19 0.12
C ASP A 59 2.97 -2.34 -0.73
N VAL A 60 2.69 -1.03 -0.81
CA VAL A 60 3.59 -0.06 -1.44
C VAL A 60 3.55 1.22 -0.61
N MET A 61 4.69 1.82 -0.36
CA MET A 61 4.74 3.16 0.20
C MET A 61 5.43 4.10 -0.78
N LEU A 62 5.05 5.37 -0.72
CA LEU A 62 5.71 6.43 -1.47
C LEU A 62 6.49 7.27 -0.48
N TYR A 63 7.81 7.19 -0.58
CA TYR A 63 8.73 7.75 0.39
C TYR A 63 9.32 9.07 -0.10
N ASP A 64 9.39 10.05 0.80
CA ASP A 64 9.99 11.35 0.51
C ASP A 64 11.42 11.37 1.06
N ASN A 65 12.39 11.37 0.15
CA ASN A 65 13.82 11.37 0.51
C ASN A 65 14.30 12.72 1.04
N GLU A 66 13.51 13.77 0.92
CA GLU A 66 13.87 15.09 1.46
C GLU A 66 13.41 15.24 2.90
N THR A 67 12.20 14.81 3.22
CA THR A 67 11.64 14.92 4.57
C THR A 67 11.81 13.68 5.42
N PHE A 68 12.21 12.55 4.81
CA PHE A 68 12.32 11.23 5.45
C PHE A 68 10.97 10.73 5.97
N CYS A 69 9.88 11.14 5.34
CA CYS A 69 8.53 10.73 5.70
C CYS A 69 7.90 9.90 4.59
N THR A 70 6.84 9.18 4.94
CA THR A 70 6.05 8.39 4.01
C THR A 70 4.65 9.01 3.91
N PRO A 71 4.45 10.01 3.04
CA PRO A 71 3.15 10.69 2.98
C PRO A 71 2.03 9.86 2.38
N ILE A 72 2.34 8.85 1.58
CA ILE A 72 1.34 8.05 0.88
C ILE A 72 1.63 6.57 1.03
N ILE A 73 0.58 5.79 1.31
CA ILE A 73 0.64 4.33 1.29
C ILE A 73 -0.41 3.77 0.33
N ILE A 74 -0.14 2.60 -0.22
CA ILE A 74 -1.05 1.90 -1.13
C ILE A 74 -1.19 0.47 -0.64
N GLU A 75 -2.44 0.03 -0.46
CA GLU A 75 -2.76 -1.36 -0.15
C GLU A 75 -3.46 -1.98 -1.36
N VAL A 76 -3.07 -3.20 -1.69
CA VAL A 76 -3.67 -3.97 -2.78
C VAL A 76 -4.52 -5.07 -2.16
N CYS A 77 -5.78 -5.12 -2.48
CA CYS A 77 -6.69 -6.05 -1.80
C CYS A 77 -7.58 -6.83 -2.77
N HIS A 78 -8.01 -8.00 -2.28
CA HIS A 78 -9.15 -8.73 -2.81
C HIS A 78 -10.42 -8.09 -2.22
N PRO A 79 -11.59 -8.14 -2.93
CA PRO A 79 -12.83 -7.57 -2.39
C PRO A 79 -13.18 -8.00 -0.97
N ASN A 80 -12.87 -9.25 -0.62
CA ASN A 80 -13.14 -9.77 0.73
C ASN A 80 -12.29 -9.13 1.81
N GLY A 81 -11.14 -8.57 1.45
CA GLY A 81 -10.25 -7.90 2.39
C GLY A 81 -10.42 -6.39 2.43
N LEU A 82 -11.31 -5.84 1.60
CA LEU A 82 -11.43 -4.39 1.44
C LEU A 82 -11.71 -3.67 2.75
N ASN A 83 -12.67 -4.14 3.52
CA ASN A 83 -13.04 -3.49 4.78
C ASN A 83 -11.91 -3.54 5.81
N ASN A 84 -11.19 -4.66 5.89
CA ASN A 84 -10.07 -4.80 6.81
C ASN A 84 -8.92 -3.89 6.42
N ASP A 85 -8.61 -3.82 5.13
CA ASP A 85 -7.54 -2.96 4.62
C ASP A 85 -7.90 -1.49 4.78
N LEU A 86 -9.16 -1.13 4.58
CA LEU A 86 -9.61 0.24 4.80
C LEU A 86 -9.43 0.65 6.26
N LYS A 87 -9.83 -0.20 7.20
CA LYS A 87 -9.65 0.05 8.63
C LYS A 87 -8.18 0.19 8.99
N LYS A 88 -7.33 -0.66 8.41
CA LYS A 88 -5.87 -0.60 8.61
C LYS A 88 -5.32 0.75 8.14
N VAL A 89 -5.69 1.18 6.94
CA VAL A 89 -5.24 2.44 6.37
C VAL A 89 -5.68 3.62 7.24
N ILE A 90 -6.93 3.64 7.67
CA ILE A 90 -7.46 4.71 8.52
C ILE A 90 -6.68 4.78 9.84
N ARG A 91 -6.43 3.64 10.48
CA ARG A 91 -5.67 3.60 11.73
C ARG A 91 -4.24 4.09 11.55
N LEU A 92 -3.59 3.68 10.45
CA LEU A 92 -2.22 4.10 10.20
C LEU A 92 -2.11 5.61 9.98
N ILE A 93 -3.14 6.21 9.38
CA ILE A 93 -3.17 7.65 9.10
C ILE A 93 -3.58 8.45 10.33
N GLU A 94 -4.67 8.04 11.00
CA GLU A 94 -5.26 8.85 12.06
C GLU A 94 -4.71 8.58 13.46
N ASP A 95 -4.40 7.30 13.75
CA ASP A 95 -4.06 6.89 15.11
C ASP A 95 -2.56 6.76 15.36
N ASN A 96 -1.74 6.94 14.33
CA ASN A 96 -0.30 6.81 14.44
C ASN A 96 0.39 8.05 13.88
N ASP A 97 1.58 8.31 14.37
CA ASP A 97 2.37 9.50 14.00
C ASP A 97 3.47 9.13 13.00
N TYR A 98 3.06 8.50 11.90
CA TYR A 98 4.00 8.14 10.84
C TYR A 98 4.13 9.21 9.75
N GLY A 99 3.30 10.25 9.81
CA GLY A 99 3.32 11.30 8.79
C GLY A 99 2.59 10.93 7.51
N ILE A 100 1.76 9.89 7.55
CA ILE A 100 1.00 9.48 6.38
C ILE A 100 -0.18 10.44 6.18
N GLU A 101 -0.30 11.01 4.99
CA GLU A 101 -1.35 11.97 4.65
C GLU A 101 -2.50 11.32 3.87
N GLU A 102 -2.16 10.36 3.01
CA GLU A 102 -3.13 9.72 2.13
C GLU A 102 -2.88 8.22 2.04
N GLY A 103 -3.96 7.46 1.97
CA GLY A 103 -3.89 6.03 1.73
C GLY A 103 -4.79 5.65 0.57
N PHE A 104 -4.28 4.80 -0.30
CA PHE A 104 -5.02 4.27 -1.43
C PHE A 104 -5.20 2.77 -1.25
N ILE A 105 -6.36 2.29 -1.68
CA ILE A 105 -6.67 0.86 -1.68
C ILE A 105 -7.09 0.49 -3.08
N TYR A 106 -6.42 -0.50 -3.67
CA TYR A 106 -6.74 -0.99 -4.97
C TYR A 106 -7.31 -2.40 -4.89
N ASP A 107 -8.58 -2.53 -5.26
CA ASP A 107 -9.25 -3.82 -5.43
C ASP A 107 -8.89 -4.34 -6.82
N TYR A 108 -7.96 -5.29 -6.88
CA TYR A 108 -7.42 -5.75 -8.16
C TYR A 108 -8.38 -6.68 -8.93
N VAL A 109 -9.39 -7.20 -8.26
CA VAL A 109 -10.39 -8.05 -8.92
C VAL A 109 -11.38 -7.20 -9.70
N ARG A 110 -11.88 -6.13 -9.08
CA ARG A 110 -12.86 -5.23 -9.70
C ARG A 110 -12.21 -4.04 -10.41
N GLY A 111 -10.93 -3.80 -10.18
CA GLY A 111 -10.24 -2.65 -10.76
C GLY A 111 -10.68 -1.31 -10.19
N ILE A 112 -11.01 -1.28 -8.89
CA ILE A 112 -11.55 -0.10 -8.23
C ILE A 112 -10.54 0.46 -7.24
N TRP A 113 -10.28 1.76 -7.31
CA TRP A 113 -9.46 2.49 -6.37
C TRP A 113 -10.33 3.19 -5.33
N SER A 114 -9.90 3.14 -4.08
CA SER A 114 -10.48 3.93 -2.99
C SER A 114 -9.37 4.76 -2.36
N LYS A 115 -9.74 5.92 -1.81
CA LYS A 115 -8.78 6.82 -1.20
C LYS A 115 -9.28 7.29 0.16
N TYR A 116 -8.38 7.35 1.13
CA TYR A 116 -8.64 8.00 2.41
C TYR A 116 -7.59 9.11 2.62
N GLN A 117 -8.06 10.29 2.99
CA GLN A 117 -7.19 11.43 3.24
C GLN A 117 -7.34 11.86 4.69
N LYS A 118 -6.21 12.15 5.34
CA LYS A 118 -6.16 12.55 6.75
C LYS A 118 -7.08 13.75 7.01
N GLY A 119 -7.96 13.59 7.98
CA GLY A 119 -8.88 14.66 8.40
C GLY A 119 -10.06 14.89 7.47
N VAL A 120 -10.11 14.23 6.34
CA VAL A 120 -11.20 14.45 5.36
C VAL A 120 -12.08 13.22 5.21
N GLY A 121 -11.49 12.06 5.26
CA GLY A 121 -12.24 10.81 5.11
C GLY A 121 -12.22 10.21 3.74
#